data_0a47ef4c5948c4229b2ca9ef38970f43
#
_entry.id   0a47ef4c5948c4229b2ca9ef38970f43
#
_cell.length_a   1.000
_cell.length_b   1.000
_cell.length_c   1.000
_cell.angle_alpha   90.00
_cell.angle_beta   90.00
_cell.angle_gamma   90.00
#
_symmetry.space_group_name_H-M   'P 1'
#
loop_
_entity.id
_entity.type
_entity.pdbx_description
1 polymer ?
#
loop_
_entity_poly.entity_id
_entity_poly.type
_entity_poly.pdbx_seq_one_letter_code
_entity_poly.pdbx_strand_id
1 'polypeptide(L)'
;MVLCGLALLTAGCGSGSGTSSSSTSSTAPSSSTTASPAASPSTSVLCADAAALRAALDKLRHVNVGTGMVSEITADLNDVKTALATFVTDAHGQYQAQTSALSSALATLRTSVSDLAAHPSASTVSGVVAAIGGVTTAGQNLLAAVNPSCLSASPSSST
;
A
#
# COMPACT_ATOMS: atom_id res chain seq x y z
N MET A 1 -0.52 21.21 -28.16
CA MET A 1 -1.91 21.17 -28.66
C MET A 1 -2.12 19.79 -29.28
N VAL A 2 -2.47 18.78 -28.47
CA VAL A 2 -3.02 17.50 -28.97
C VAL A 2 -4.08 17.08 -27.93
N LEU A 3 -5.33 17.19 -28.34
CA LEU A 3 -6.50 16.59 -27.72
C LEU A 3 -6.56 15.13 -28.16
N CYS A 4 -6.94 14.23 -27.26
CA CYS A 4 -7.66 12.97 -27.50
C CYS A 4 -7.65 12.21 -26.16
N GLY A 5 -8.68 11.66 -25.62
CA GLY A 5 -10.00 11.33 -26.09
C GLY A 5 -10.68 10.61 -24.93
N LEU A 6 -11.86 11.06 -24.65
CA LEU A 6 -12.81 10.50 -23.69
C LEU A 6 -13.31 9.14 -24.21
N ALA A 7 -13.21 8.07 -23.41
CA ALA A 7 -13.95 6.83 -23.64
C ALA A 7 -14.77 6.48 -22.40
N LEU A 8 -16.02 6.88 -22.43
CA LEU A 8 -17.10 6.34 -21.60
C LEU A 8 -17.42 4.93 -22.08
N LEU A 9 -17.46 3.96 -21.20
CA LEU A 9 -18.15 2.69 -21.43
C LEU A 9 -19.15 2.46 -20.30
N THR A 10 -20.40 2.59 -20.72
CA THR A 10 -21.64 2.43 -19.95
C THR A 10 -22.08 0.97 -19.95
N ALA A 11 -22.72 0.58 -18.85
CA ALA A 11 -23.91 -0.25 -18.72
C ALA A 11 -23.81 -1.77 -18.93
N GLY A 12 -24.31 -2.47 -17.92
CA GLY A 12 -24.74 -3.86 -17.96
C GLY A 12 -25.59 -4.20 -16.75
N CYS A 13 -26.84 -3.69 -16.67
CA CYS A 13 -27.89 -4.23 -15.82
C CYS A 13 -28.34 -5.57 -16.37
N GLY A 14 -28.20 -6.65 -15.60
CA GLY A 14 -28.78 -7.96 -15.86
C GLY A 14 -29.73 -8.33 -14.72
N SER A 15 -31.00 -7.98 -14.83
CA SER A 15 -32.10 -8.54 -14.03
C SER A 15 -32.39 -9.96 -14.52
N GLY A 16 -32.26 -10.95 -13.66
CA GLY A 16 -32.69 -12.33 -13.88
C GLY A 16 -33.64 -12.75 -12.78
N SER A 17 -34.94 -12.55 -12.97
CA SER A 17 -36.02 -13.21 -12.22
C SER A 17 -36.13 -14.67 -12.69
N GLY A 18 -36.12 -15.63 -11.79
CA GLY A 18 -36.32 -17.05 -12.07
C GLY A 18 -36.88 -17.78 -10.85
N THR A 19 -38.16 -17.76 -10.75
CA THR A 19 -39.21 -18.72 -10.33
C THR A 19 -38.82 -19.95 -9.50
N SER A 20 -39.59 -20.09 -8.46
CA SER A 20 -39.84 -21.20 -7.54
C SER A 20 -39.85 -22.62 -8.18
N SER A 21 -39.28 -23.60 -7.47
CA SER A 21 -39.84 -24.96 -7.35
C SER A 21 -39.30 -25.71 -6.15
N SER A 22 -40.20 -26.00 -5.27
CA SER A 22 -40.46 -27.08 -4.32
C SER A 22 -39.41 -28.19 -4.09
N SER A 23 -39.12 -28.37 -2.78
CA SER A 23 -39.10 -29.64 -2.02
C SER A 23 -38.29 -30.82 -2.52
N THR A 24 -37.22 -31.15 -1.78
CA THR A 24 -37.09 -32.47 -1.18
C THR A 24 -36.09 -32.40 0.00
N SER A 25 -36.57 -32.85 1.15
CA SER A 25 -35.78 -33.06 2.35
C SER A 25 -34.78 -34.19 2.09
N SER A 26 -33.51 -33.87 2.11
CA SER A 26 -32.42 -34.82 2.29
C SER A 26 -31.56 -34.37 3.42
N THR A 27 -31.71 -35.01 4.54
CA THR A 27 -30.85 -34.99 5.70
C THR A 27 -29.46 -35.47 5.27
N ALA A 28 -28.52 -34.54 5.08
CA ALA A 28 -27.12 -34.84 4.94
C ALA A 28 -26.37 -34.29 6.15
N PRO A 29 -25.38 -35.01 6.69
CA PRO A 29 -24.68 -34.62 7.92
C PRO A 29 -23.97 -33.30 7.68
N SER A 30 -24.25 -32.34 8.53
CA SER A 30 -23.49 -31.08 8.63
C SER A 30 -22.05 -31.39 8.96
N SER A 31 -21.22 -31.50 7.95
CA SER A 31 -19.79 -31.30 8.14
C SER A 31 -19.59 -29.82 8.47
N SER A 32 -19.60 -29.52 9.75
CA SER A 32 -19.13 -28.23 10.26
C SER A 32 -17.66 -28.11 9.90
N THR A 33 -17.38 -27.59 8.70
CA THR A 33 -16.08 -27.05 8.39
C THR A 33 -15.92 -25.85 9.33
N THR A 34 -15.28 -26.09 10.46
CA THR A 34 -14.78 -25.03 11.33
C THR A 34 -13.85 -24.20 10.45
N ALA A 35 -14.38 -23.12 9.87
CA ALA A 35 -13.56 -22.08 9.29
C ALA A 35 -12.66 -21.62 10.44
N SER A 36 -11.39 -21.96 10.35
CA SER A 36 -10.35 -21.43 11.23
C SER A 36 -10.52 -19.92 11.19
N PRO A 37 -10.73 -19.22 12.31
CA PRO A 37 -10.86 -17.77 12.27
C PRO A 37 -9.57 -17.25 11.64
N ALA A 38 -9.72 -16.55 10.51
CA ALA A 38 -8.61 -15.79 9.93
C ALA A 38 -8.04 -14.96 11.07
N ALA A 39 -6.79 -15.22 11.43
CA ALA A 39 -6.13 -14.55 12.54
C ALA A 39 -6.23 -13.05 12.29
N SER A 40 -6.99 -12.35 13.11
CA SER A 40 -7.04 -10.89 13.06
C SER A 40 -5.60 -10.40 13.27
N PRO A 41 -5.10 -9.46 12.46
CA PRO A 41 -3.76 -8.94 12.63
C PRO A 41 -3.61 -8.43 14.07
N SER A 42 -2.53 -8.86 14.73
CA SER A 42 -2.23 -8.34 16.06
C SER A 42 -1.93 -6.85 15.90
N THR A 43 -2.77 -6.00 16.46
CA THR A 43 -2.65 -4.53 16.33
C THR A 43 -1.25 -4.04 16.72
N SER A 44 -0.62 -4.70 17.69
CA SER A 44 0.77 -4.39 18.10
C SER A 44 1.80 -4.64 16.99
N VAL A 45 1.66 -5.73 16.21
CA VAL A 45 2.54 -6.04 15.08
C VAL A 45 2.36 -5.01 13.98
N LEU A 46 1.11 -4.72 13.61
CA LEU A 46 0.80 -3.71 12.60
C LEU A 46 1.35 -2.33 12.96
N CYS A 47 1.33 -1.95 14.23
CA CYS A 47 1.87 -0.69 14.70
C CYS A 47 3.40 -0.66 14.66
N ALA A 48 4.06 -1.79 14.93
CA ALA A 48 5.50 -1.92 14.79
C ALA A 48 5.92 -1.80 13.30
N ASP A 49 5.17 -2.43 12.39
CA ASP A 49 5.42 -2.35 10.95
C ASP A 49 5.19 -0.94 10.41
N ALA A 50 4.14 -0.26 10.89
CA ALA A 50 3.90 1.14 10.55
C ALA A 50 5.04 2.06 11.04
N ALA A 51 5.61 1.80 12.21
CA ALA A 51 6.77 2.52 12.71
C ALA A 51 8.03 2.25 11.88
N ALA A 52 8.27 0.99 11.47
CA ALA A 52 9.37 0.61 10.59
C ALA A 52 9.24 1.27 9.21
N LEU A 53 8.03 1.26 8.64
CA LEU A 53 7.74 1.92 7.37
C LEU A 53 7.97 3.44 7.48
N ARG A 54 7.54 4.07 8.57
CA ARG A 54 7.79 5.50 8.83
C ARG A 54 9.28 5.80 8.86
N ALA A 55 10.07 5.00 9.57
CA ALA A 55 11.52 5.18 9.65
C ALA A 55 12.20 5.06 8.27
N ALA A 56 11.76 4.12 7.44
CA ALA A 56 12.26 3.96 6.08
C ALA A 56 11.89 5.15 5.18
N LEU A 57 10.66 5.67 5.30
CA LEU A 57 10.23 6.88 4.59
C LEU A 57 10.99 8.13 5.02
N ASP A 58 11.32 8.24 6.30
CA ASP A 58 12.11 9.36 6.83
C ASP A 58 13.54 9.37 6.27
N LYS A 59 14.18 8.20 6.12
CA LYS A 59 15.49 8.09 5.44
C LYS A 59 15.40 8.61 4.01
N LEU A 60 14.42 8.14 3.23
CA LEU A 60 14.23 8.54 1.85
C LEU A 60 14.03 10.06 1.68
N ARG A 61 13.46 10.73 2.67
CA ARG A 61 13.28 12.21 2.67
C ARG A 61 14.57 12.99 2.92
N HIS A 62 15.55 12.37 3.54
CA HIS A 62 16.81 13.03 3.94
C HIS A 62 17.97 12.69 3.01
N VAL A 63 17.70 12.14 1.82
CA VAL A 63 18.71 11.85 0.81
C VAL A 63 19.43 13.12 0.40
N ASN A 64 20.76 13.08 0.42
CA ASN A 64 21.60 14.20 -0.02
C ASN A 64 21.73 14.22 -1.55
N VAL A 65 21.46 15.37 -2.16
CA VAL A 65 21.67 15.59 -3.60
C VAL A 65 23.16 15.76 -3.86
N GLY A 66 23.82 14.71 -4.34
CA GLY A 66 25.27 14.73 -4.60
C GLY A 66 25.79 13.45 -5.25
N THR A 67 27.10 13.26 -5.23
CA THR A 67 27.74 12.02 -5.67
C THR A 67 27.28 10.84 -4.83
N GLY A 68 26.75 9.79 -5.49
CA GLY A 68 26.21 8.61 -4.77
C GLY A 68 24.70 8.64 -4.51
N MET A 69 24.00 9.75 -4.81
CA MET A 69 22.56 9.89 -4.60
C MET A 69 21.74 8.73 -5.19
N VAL A 70 22.06 8.25 -6.38
CA VAL A 70 21.35 7.13 -7.03
C VAL A 70 21.47 5.85 -6.20
N SER A 71 22.64 5.55 -5.65
CA SER A 71 22.87 4.37 -4.82
C SER A 71 22.15 4.48 -3.48
N GLU A 72 22.18 5.65 -2.86
CA GLU A 72 21.51 5.94 -1.59
C GLU A 72 19.98 5.81 -1.75
N ILE A 73 19.39 6.48 -2.75
CA ILE A 73 17.95 6.36 -3.03
C ILE A 73 17.56 4.90 -3.34
N THR A 74 18.41 4.17 -4.07
CA THR A 74 18.12 2.77 -4.40
C THR A 74 18.11 1.89 -3.15
N ALA A 75 19.01 2.11 -2.21
CA ALA A 75 19.03 1.41 -0.93
C ALA A 75 17.80 1.74 -0.09
N ASP A 76 17.49 3.03 0.08
CA ASP A 76 16.32 3.47 0.84
C ASP A 76 15.00 3.02 0.21
N LEU A 77 14.92 3.00 -1.13
CA LEU A 77 13.78 2.45 -1.86
C LEU A 77 13.54 0.97 -1.54
N ASN A 78 14.62 0.18 -1.43
CA ASN A 78 14.53 -1.22 -1.06
C ASN A 78 14.09 -1.38 0.40
N ASP A 79 14.56 -0.53 1.31
CA ASP A 79 14.13 -0.51 2.71
C ASP A 79 12.62 -0.24 2.80
N VAL A 80 12.11 0.78 2.09
CA VAL A 80 10.67 1.10 2.05
C VAL A 80 9.87 -0.04 1.45
N LYS A 81 10.34 -0.67 0.36
CA LYS A 81 9.67 -1.83 -0.25
C LYS A 81 9.59 -3.01 0.71
N THR A 82 10.65 -3.30 1.44
CA THR A 82 10.70 -4.38 2.42
C THR A 82 9.72 -4.11 3.56
N ALA A 83 9.77 -2.92 4.14
CA ALA A 83 8.86 -2.51 5.20
C ALA A 83 7.38 -2.56 4.75
N LEU A 84 7.09 -2.11 3.51
CA LEU A 84 5.75 -2.19 2.93
C LEU A 84 5.30 -3.64 2.73
N ALA A 85 6.17 -4.53 2.26
CA ALA A 85 5.84 -5.94 2.05
C ALA A 85 5.50 -6.64 3.37
N THR A 86 6.26 -6.40 4.44
CA THR A 86 5.96 -6.89 5.79
C THR A 86 4.61 -6.37 6.25
N PHE A 87 4.38 -5.05 6.17
CA PHE A 87 3.11 -4.43 6.53
C PHE A 87 1.92 -5.03 5.77
N VAL A 88 2.02 -5.23 4.46
CA VAL A 88 0.94 -5.82 3.63
C VAL A 88 0.62 -7.24 4.07
N THR A 89 1.63 -8.03 4.42
CA THR A 89 1.46 -9.40 4.89
C THR A 89 0.70 -9.41 6.21
N ASP A 90 1.09 -8.58 7.17
CA ASP A 90 0.52 -8.56 8.51
C ASP A 90 -0.81 -7.80 8.58
N ALA A 91 -1.07 -6.90 7.61
CA ALA A 91 -2.35 -6.22 7.45
C ALA A 91 -3.48 -7.11 6.89
N HIS A 92 -3.19 -8.32 6.39
CA HIS A 92 -4.18 -9.28 5.88
C HIS A 92 -5.22 -8.65 4.92
N GLY A 93 -4.75 -7.79 4.00
CA GLY A 93 -5.60 -7.13 3.01
C GLY A 93 -6.31 -5.87 3.51
N GLN A 94 -6.13 -5.47 4.76
CA GLN A 94 -6.53 -4.14 5.22
C GLN A 94 -5.65 -3.07 4.54
N TYR A 95 -6.18 -1.86 4.40
CA TYR A 95 -5.45 -0.71 3.81
C TYR A 95 -5.01 -0.90 2.34
N GLN A 96 -5.70 -1.76 1.58
CA GLN A 96 -5.34 -2.13 0.21
C GLN A 96 -5.21 -0.91 -0.72
N ALA A 97 -6.09 0.08 -0.60
CA ALA A 97 -6.04 1.30 -1.40
C ALA A 97 -4.76 2.11 -1.12
N GLN A 98 -4.40 2.26 0.16
CA GLN A 98 -3.23 3.03 0.60
C GLN A 98 -1.92 2.32 0.26
N THR A 99 -1.85 0.99 0.46
CA THR A 99 -0.68 0.19 0.11
C THR A 99 -0.46 0.14 -1.40
N SER A 100 -1.52 0.06 -2.20
CA SER A 100 -1.44 0.15 -3.67
C SER A 100 -0.97 1.53 -4.13
N ALA A 101 -1.46 2.60 -3.52
CA ALA A 101 -1.02 3.97 -3.82
C ALA A 101 0.48 4.16 -3.52
N LEU A 102 0.94 3.67 -2.36
CA LEU A 102 2.36 3.72 -2.00
C LEU A 102 3.21 2.87 -2.95
N SER A 103 2.76 1.66 -3.31
CA SER A 103 3.45 0.80 -4.27
C SER A 103 3.60 1.47 -5.64
N SER A 104 2.55 2.15 -6.12
CA SER A 104 2.58 2.91 -7.38
C SER A 104 3.56 4.09 -7.32
N ALA A 105 3.58 4.81 -6.19
CA ALA A 105 4.52 5.91 -6.00
C ALA A 105 5.99 5.42 -5.97
N LEU A 106 6.25 4.26 -5.33
CA LEU A 106 7.57 3.62 -5.34
C LEU A 106 8.01 3.18 -6.75
N ALA A 107 7.08 2.69 -7.57
CA ALA A 107 7.37 2.35 -8.97
C ALA A 107 7.74 3.61 -9.77
N THR A 108 7.02 4.71 -9.58
CA THR A 108 7.33 6.00 -10.21
C THR A 108 8.71 6.51 -9.79
N LEU A 109 9.03 6.45 -8.48
CA LEU A 109 10.36 6.84 -7.99
C LEU A 109 11.47 5.99 -8.62
N ARG A 110 11.27 4.68 -8.71
CA ARG A 110 12.23 3.78 -9.35
C ARG A 110 12.51 4.17 -10.80
N THR A 111 11.45 4.50 -11.57
CA THR A 111 11.59 4.97 -12.95
C THR A 111 12.38 6.27 -12.99
N SER A 112 12.03 7.26 -12.17
CA SER A 112 12.74 8.54 -12.10
C SER A 112 14.23 8.39 -11.75
N VAL A 113 14.56 7.46 -10.85
CA VAL A 113 15.97 7.16 -10.48
C VAL A 113 16.71 6.51 -11.66
N SER A 114 16.06 5.59 -12.38
CA SER A 114 16.63 4.99 -13.59
C SER A 114 16.87 6.03 -14.68
N ASP A 115 15.94 6.95 -14.88
CA ASP A 115 16.09 8.05 -15.86
C ASP A 115 17.23 8.99 -15.47
N LEU A 116 17.37 9.31 -14.18
CA LEU A 116 18.50 10.10 -13.68
C LEU A 116 19.83 9.39 -13.89
N ALA A 117 19.90 8.07 -13.68
CA ALA A 117 21.11 7.30 -13.91
C ALA A 117 21.51 7.24 -15.38
N ALA A 118 20.53 7.17 -16.29
CA ALA A 118 20.75 7.13 -17.73
C ALA A 118 21.05 8.51 -18.33
N HIS A 119 20.39 9.55 -17.83
CA HIS A 119 20.43 10.91 -18.38
C HIS A 119 20.53 11.94 -17.26
N PRO A 120 21.70 12.10 -16.62
CA PRO A 120 21.86 13.04 -15.53
C PRO A 120 21.68 14.49 -16.01
N SER A 121 20.65 15.16 -15.50
CA SER A 121 20.30 16.55 -15.82
C SER A 121 19.53 17.18 -14.67
N ALA A 122 19.43 18.50 -14.65
CA ALA A 122 18.64 19.21 -13.64
C ALA A 122 17.14 18.79 -13.69
N SER A 123 16.61 18.49 -14.88
CA SER A 123 15.22 18.05 -15.05
C SER A 123 14.98 16.64 -14.45
N THR A 124 15.91 15.69 -14.65
CA THR A 124 15.80 14.36 -14.08
C THR A 124 15.97 14.37 -12.57
N VAL A 125 16.87 15.23 -12.02
CA VAL A 125 16.95 15.47 -10.57
C VAL A 125 15.64 15.99 -10.03
N SER A 126 15.03 16.99 -10.68
CA SER A 126 13.72 17.53 -10.27
C SER A 126 12.61 16.45 -10.31
N GLY A 127 12.66 15.55 -11.31
CA GLY A 127 11.76 14.40 -11.41
C GLY A 127 11.88 13.45 -10.21
N VAL A 128 13.11 13.15 -9.79
CA VAL A 128 13.36 12.32 -8.59
C VAL A 128 12.83 13.00 -7.34
N VAL A 129 13.09 14.28 -7.14
CA VAL A 129 12.59 15.06 -5.97
C VAL A 129 11.06 15.04 -5.93
N ALA A 130 10.40 15.23 -7.06
CA ALA A 130 8.95 15.17 -7.15
C ALA A 130 8.43 13.76 -6.82
N ALA A 131 9.09 12.71 -7.31
CA ALA A 131 8.72 11.33 -7.03
C ALA A 131 8.91 10.95 -5.54
N ILE A 132 9.97 11.43 -4.87
CA ILE A 132 10.15 11.30 -3.42
C ILE A 132 8.98 11.96 -2.67
N GLY A 133 8.56 13.14 -3.10
CA GLY A 133 7.38 13.82 -2.58
C GLY A 133 6.11 12.96 -2.70
N GLY A 134 5.91 12.31 -3.84
CA GLY A 134 4.80 11.39 -4.08
C GLY A 134 4.81 10.18 -3.14
N VAL A 135 5.98 9.55 -2.95
CA VAL A 135 6.16 8.43 -2.01
C VAL A 135 5.87 8.88 -0.58
N THR A 136 6.38 10.05 -0.18
CA THR A 136 6.14 10.62 1.15
C THR A 136 4.65 10.83 1.41
N THR A 137 3.94 11.44 0.46
CA THR A 137 2.50 11.70 0.59
C THR A 137 1.71 10.39 0.68
N ALA A 138 1.99 9.41 -0.18
CA ALA A 138 1.32 8.11 -0.14
C ALA A 138 1.61 7.37 1.17
N GLY A 139 2.85 7.42 1.67
CA GLY A 139 3.24 6.85 2.96
C GLY A 139 2.52 7.52 4.14
N GLN A 140 2.43 8.83 4.15
CA GLN A 140 1.69 9.57 5.18
C GLN A 140 0.20 9.21 5.19
N ASN A 141 -0.42 9.05 4.03
CA ASN A 141 -1.81 8.62 3.91
C ASN A 141 -2.03 7.21 4.50
N LEU A 142 -1.11 6.29 4.24
CA LEU A 142 -1.15 4.96 4.84
C LEU A 142 -1.00 5.04 6.37
N LEU A 143 0.01 5.76 6.86
CA LEU A 143 0.25 5.92 8.30
C LEU A 143 -0.93 6.60 9.01
N ALA A 144 -1.56 7.58 8.38
CA ALA A 144 -2.77 8.23 8.91
C ALA A 144 -3.96 7.28 9.01
N ALA A 145 -4.10 6.36 8.04
CA ALA A 145 -5.16 5.35 8.07
C ALA A 145 -4.95 4.29 9.17
N VAL A 146 -3.70 3.98 9.51
CA VAL A 146 -3.33 2.99 10.55
C VAL A 146 -3.34 3.59 11.95
N ASN A 147 -3.00 4.87 12.08
CA ASN A 147 -2.81 5.55 13.37
C ASN A 147 -3.97 5.39 14.38
N PRO A 148 -5.26 5.47 14.00
CA PRO A 148 -6.35 5.24 14.96
C PRO A 148 -6.31 3.87 15.62
N SER A 149 -5.94 2.83 14.85
CA SER A 149 -5.80 1.46 15.36
C SER A 149 -4.64 1.35 16.36
N CYS A 150 -3.54 2.06 16.11
CA CYS A 150 -2.37 2.05 16.97
C CYS A 150 -2.57 2.83 18.27
N LEU A 151 -3.30 3.94 18.23
CA LEU A 151 -3.62 4.71 19.42
C LEU A 151 -4.55 3.94 20.38
N SER A 152 -5.47 3.13 19.82
CA SER A 152 -6.40 2.31 20.60
C SER A 152 -5.73 1.10 21.26
N ALA A 153 -4.57 0.66 20.73
CA ALA A 153 -3.82 -0.49 21.22
C ALA A 153 -2.79 -0.14 22.31
N SER A 154 -2.59 1.13 22.62
CA SER A 154 -1.70 1.53 23.72
C SER A 154 -2.26 0.96 25.02
N PRO A 155 -1.52 0.08 25.74
CA PRO A 155 -1.99 -0.42 27.02
C PRO A 155 -2.15 0.77 27.95
N SER A 156 -3.35 0.93 28.51
CA SER A 156 -3.56 1.83 29.65
C SER A 156 -2.58 1.41 30.74
N SER A 157 -1.53 2.19 30.92
CA SER A 157 -0.62 2.05 32.06
C SER A 157 -1.46 2.31 33.32
N SER A 158 -2.02 1.22 33.88
CA SER A 158 -2.62 1.25 35.20
C SER A 158 -1.48 1.41 36.19
N THR A 159 -1.38 2.59 36.76
CA THR A 159 -0.55 2.89 37.93
C THR A 159 -1.24 2.35 39.17
#